data_afec8219237b2800aea804ea1dcaafb7
#
_entry.id   afec8219237b2800aea804ea1dcaafb7
#
_cell.length_a   1.000
_cell.length_b   1.000
_cell.length_c   1.000
_cell.angle_alpha   90.00
_cell.angle_beta   90.00
_cell.angle_gamma   90.00
#
_symmetry.space_group_name_H-M   'P 1'
#
loop_
_entity.id
_entity.type
_entity.pdbx_description
1 polymer ?
#
loop_
_entity_poly.entity_id
_entity_poly.type
_entity_poly.pdbx_seq_one_letter_code
_entity_poly.pdbx_strand_id
1 'polypeptide(L)'
;NNRHLGTSQVLWCVVNDDLWGNRSILDRVEPGQIFAETYACVPGEKLLVDVFAAEVTEVLFLNVGKMLSQCPNSCGHHTQLIRNLLAISAQKNLQLSRRIFNTSSKSIRGRLLSYLSDQAVKNESERFDIPFNRQQLADYLGVDRSALSAELGKMQREGLLEFRKNHFHLYEEVRSL
;
A
#
# COMPACT_ATOMS: atom_id res chain seq x y z
N ASN A 1 -28.33 14.54 18.91
CA ASN A 1 -26.89 14.61 19.14
C ASN A 1 -26.15 13.85 18.03
N ASN A 2 -25.98 14.51 16.89
CA ASN A 2 -25.12 14.06 15.82
C ASN A 2 -23.65 14.25 16.26
N ARG A 3 -23.00 13.19 16.68
CA ARG A 3 -21.56 13.18 16.73
C ARG A 3 -21.06 12.84 15.32
N HIS A 4 -20.41 13.78 14.72
CA HIS A 4 -19.59 13.56 13.52
C HIS A 4 -18.54 12.51 13.85
N LEU A 5 -18.73 11.29 13.34
CA LEU A 5 -17.72 10.27 13.24
C LEU A 5 -16.86 10.60 12.01
N GLY A 6 -15.88 11.44 12.22
CA GLY A 6 -14.95 11.88 11.18
C GLY A 6 -13.54 12.00 11.71
N THR A 7 -12.94 10.88 12.15
CA THR A 7 -11.50 10.78 12.31
C THR A 7 -11.08 9.39 11.91
N SER A 8 -10.37 9.32 10.80
CA SER A 8 -9.75 8.09 10.32
C SER A 8 -8.67 7.69 11.32
N GLN A 9 -8.97 6.72 12.17
CA GLN A 9 -7.99 6.11 13.07
C GLN A 9 -7.01 5.29 12.23
N VAL A 10 -5.73 5.53 12.39
CA VAL A 10 -4.69 4.94 11.56
C VAL A 10 -3.68 4.23 12.43
N LEU A 11 -3.49 2.95 12.14
CA LEU A 11 -2.38 2.16 12.66
C LEU A 11 -1.22 2.18 11.66
N TRP A 12 0.00 2.26 12.16
CA TRP A 12 1.20 2.20 11.34
C TRP A 12 1.93 0.89 11.60
N CYS A 13 2.17 0.09 10.56
CA CYS A 13 3.11 -1.02 10.64
C CYS A 13 4.52 -0.50 10.37
N VAL A 14 5.43 -0.68 11.30
CA VAL A 14 6.84 -0.31 11.15
C VAL A 14 7.64 -1.58 10.98
N VAL A 15 8.43 -1.66 9.95
CA VAL A 15 9.43 -2.72 9.83
C VAL A 15 10.59 -2.36 10.75
N ASN A 16 11.10 -3.39 11.38
CA ASN A 16 12.34 -3.48 12.10
C ASN A 16 13.23 -2.24 12.01
N ASP A 17 13.64 -1.73 13.16
CA ASP A 17 14.78 -0.84 13.22
C ASP A 17 15.99 -1.61 12.68
N ASP A 18 16.61 -1.13 11.60
CA ASP A 18 17.86 -1.72 11.15
C ASP A 18 18.96 -1.55 12.22
N LEU A 19 20.10 -2.21 12.04
CA LEU A 19 21.22 -2.12 12.99
C LEU A 19 21.74 -0.68 13.19
N TRP A 20 21.33 0.26 12.37
CA TRP A 20 21.67 1.69 12.42
C TRP A 20 20.52 2.56 12.95
N GLY A 21 19.39 1.96 13.36
CA GLY A 21 18.23 2.66 13.92
C GLY A 21 17.33 3.37 12.89
N ASN A 22 17.44 3.03 11.60
CA ASN A 22 16.53 3.56 10.61
C ASN A 22 15.19 2.85 10.68
N ARG A 23 14.12 3.61 10.74
CA ARG A 23 12.74 3.12 10.72
C ARG A 23 12.16 3.21 9.32
N SER A 24 11.59 2.10 8.85
CA SER A 24 10.85 2.05 7.59
C SER A 24 9.38 1.75 7.84
N ILE A 25 8.49 2.59 7.35
CA ILE A 25 7.05 2.35 7.38
C ILE A 25 6.69 1.45 6.21
N LEU A 26 6.22 0.24 6.50
CA LEU A 26 5.80 -0.72 5.48
C LEU A 26 4.41 -0.44 4.97
N ASP A 27 3.48 -0.24 5.91
CA ASP A 27 2.06 -0.18 5.59
C ASP A 27 1.34 0.74 6.57
N ARG A 28 0.19 1.22 6.12
CA ARG A 28 -0.75 2.01 6.89
C ARG A 28 -2.06 1.23 6.97
N VAL A 29 -2.49 0.93 8.18
CA VAL A 29 -3.70 0.16 8.45
C VAL A 29 -4.81 1.11 8.84
N GLU A 30 -5.94 1.02 8.15
CA GLU A 30 -7.13 1.83 8.39
C GLU A 30 -8.19 1.03 9.17
N PRO A 31 -9.21 1.69 9.73
CA PRO A 31 -10.30 1.00 10.42
C PRO A 31 -10.95 -0.08 9.55
N GLY A 32 -11.17 -1.25 10.13
CA GLY A 32 -11.74 -2.40 9.44
C GLY A 32 -10.75 -3.23 8.61
N GLN A 33 -9.48 -2.82 8.56
CA GLN A 33 -8.42 -3.62 7.94
C GLN A 33 -7.75 -4.55 8.93
N ILE A 34 -7.10 -5.60 8.40
CA ILE A 34 -6.32 -6.55 9.19
C ILE A 34 -4.82 -6.31 9.01
N PHE A 35 -4.04 -6.67 10.01
CA PHE A 35 -2.57 -6.62 9.98
C PHE A 35 -1.96 -7.85 10.65
N ALA A 36 -0.69 -8.13 10.33
CA ALA A 36 0.08 -9.28 10.83
C ALA A 36 -0.54 -10.66 10.50
N GLU A 37 -1.53 -10.73 9.61
CA GLU A 37 -2.18 -11.98 9.19
C GLU A 37 -1.19 -12.96 8.55
N THR A 38 -0.22 -12.45 7.82
CA THR A 38 0.83 -13.28 7.17
C THR A 38 1.62 -14.07 8.21
N TYR A 39 2.09 -13.41 9.28
CA TYR A 39 2.79 -14.07 10.38
C TYR A 39 1.89 -15.04 11.14
N ALA A 40 0.62 -14.71 11.32
CA ALA A 40 -0.33 -15.58 11.98
C ALA A 40 -0.65 -16.85 11.18
N CYS A 41 -0.54 -16.80 9.83
CA CYS A 41 -0.79 -17.93 8.94
C CYS A 41 0.45 -18.80 8.66
N VAL A 42 1.67 -18.32 8.96
CA VAL A 42 2.92 -19.05 8.70
C VAL A 42 3.52 -19.55 10.03
N PRO A 43 3.40 -20.85 10.34
CA PRO A 43 3.93 -21.39 11.60
C PRO A 43 5.45 -21.20 11.72
N GLY A 44 5.91 -20.76 12.89
CA GLY A 44 7.34 -20.62 13.19
C GLY A 44 8.00 -19.36 12.65
N GLU A 45 7.29 -18.54 11.89
CA GLU A 45 7.83 -17.26 11.41
C GLU A 45 7.90 -16.25 12.57
N LYS A 46 9.04 -15.55 12.68
CA LYS A 46 9.25 -14.52 13.69
C LYS A 46 8.58 -13.22 13.25
N LEU A 47 7.90 -12.57 14.18
CA LEU A 47 7.36 -11.23 13.92
C LEU A 47 8.51 -10.22 13.79
N LEU A 48 8.68 -9.68 12.59
CA LEU A 48 9.74 -8.73 12.25
C LEU A 48 9.21 -7.29 12.12
N VAL A 49 7.99 -7.05 12.58
CA VAL A 49 7.32 -5.76 12.47
C VAL A 49 6.74 -5.35 13.81
N ASP A 50 6.81 -4.07 14.09
CA ASP A 50 6.10 -3.43 15.19
C ASP A 50 4.90 -2.65 14.63
N VAL A 51 3.83 -2.63 15.41
CA VAL A 51 2.60 -1.92 15.03
C VAL A 51 2.34 -0.84 16.08
N PHE A 52 2.27 0.40 15.62
CA PHE A 52 2.03 1.56 16.46
C PHE A 52 0.66 2.17 16.15
N ALA A 53 -0.11 2.43 17.19
CA ALA A 53 -1.34 3.21 17.05
C ALA A 53 -0.99 4.71 16.97
N ALA A 54 -1.43 5.36 15.91
CA ALA A 54 -1.27 6.81 15.77
C ALA A 54 -2.23 7.60 16.67
N GLU A 55 -3.35 6.98 17.05
CA GLU A 55 -4.41 7.53 17.90
C GLU A 55 -4.96 6.45 18.84
N VAL A 56 -5.82 6.84 19.76
CA VAL A 56 -6.55 5.88 20.61
C VAL A 56 -7.37 4.96 19.71
N THR A 57 -7.02 3.67 19.69
CA THR A 57 -7.53 2.70 18.74
C THR A 57 -8.00 1.43 19.47
N GLU A 58 -9.13 0.89 19.03
CA GLU A 58 -9.62 -0.41 19.48
C GLU A 58 -9.19 -1.50 18.51
N VAL A 59 -8.58 -2.58 19.00
CA VAL A 59 -8.05 -3.68 18.21
C VAL A 59 -8.70 -4.99 18.62
N LEU A 60 -9.23 -5.74 17.65
CA LEU A 60 -9.74 -7.08 17.84
C LEU A 60 -8.67 -8.12 17.48
N PHE A 61 -8.25 -8.92 18.44
CA PHE A 61 -7.32 -10.04 18.22
C PHE A 61 -8.08 -11.31 17.85
N LEU A 62 -7.71 -11.91 16.72
CA LEU A 62 -8.26 -13.17 16.22
C LEU A 62 -7.22 -14.28 16.29
N ASN A 63 -7.59 -15.42 16.85
CA ASN A 63 -6.76 -16.61 16.86
C ASN A 63 -6.91 -17.36 15.53
N VAL A 64 -5.96 -17.15 14.61
CA VAL A 64 -5.98 -17.73 13.27
C VAL A 64 -5.92 -19.27 13.31
N GLY A 65 -5.15 -19.86 14.22
CA GLY A 65 -5.09 -21.32 14.36
C GLY A 65 -6.45 -21.94 14.68
N LYS A 66 -7.23 -21.31 15.59
CA LYS A 66 -8.61 -21.72 15.87
C LYS A 66 -9.56 -21.46 14.70
N MET A 67 -9.33 -20.39 13.97
CA MET A 67 -10.14 -20.02 12.80
C MET A 67 -9.94 -20.98 11.63
N LEU A 68 -8.71 -21.47 11.43
CA LEU A 68 -8.37 -22.42 10.37
C LEU A 68 -8.66 -23.88 10.77
N SER A 69 -8.89 -24.20 12.05
CA SER A 69 -9.26 -25.53 12.47
C SER A 69 -10.68 -25.87 11.98
N GLN A 70 -10.87 -27.13 11.57
CA GLN A 70 -12.16 -27.60 11.08
C GLN A 70 -13.21 -27.49 12.18
N CYS A 71 -14.28 -26.77 11.92
CA CYS A 71 -15.46 -26.78 12.76
C CYS A 71 -16.22 -28.08 12.53
N PRO A 72 -16.48 -28.91 13.59
CA PRO A 72 -17.20 -30.18 13.43
C PRO A 72 -18.56 -30.02 12.74
N ASN A 73 -19.15 -28.84 12.86
CA ASN A 73 -20.49 -28.54 12.34
C ASN A 73 -20.47 -27.84 10.96
N SER A 74 -19.31 -27.74 10.28
CA SER A 74 -19.19 -27.08 8.97
C SER A 74 -19.92 -25.74 8.89
N CYS A 75 -19.81 -24.90 9.92
CA CYS A 75 -20.61 -23.68 10.01
C CYS A 75 -20.23 -22.65 8.92
N GLY A 76 -21.26 -22.03 8.32
CA GLY A 76 -21.05 -21.04 7.26
C GLY A 76 -20.19 -19.85 7.66
N HIS A 77 -20.20 -19.47 8.96
CA HIS A 77 -19.39 -18.37 9.49
C HIS A 77 -17.89 -18.67 9.41
N HIS A 78 -17.43 -19.87 9.76
CA HIS A 78 -16.03 -20.27 9.62
C HIS A 78 -15.58 -20.23 8.16
N THR A 79 -16.38 -20.80 7.27
CA THR A 79 -16.12 -20.79 5.83
C THR A 79 -16.01 -19.36 5.30
N GLN A 80 -16.89 -18.46 5.73
CA GLN A 80 -16.86 -17.05 5.31
C GLN A 80 -15.63 -16.33 5.84
N LEU A 81 -15.24 -16.54 7.10
CA LEU A 81 -14.02 -15.95 7.68
C LEU A 81 -12.76 -16.40 6.92
N ILE A 82 -12.66 -17.68 6.60
CA ILE A 82 -11.51 -18.22 5.83
C ILE A 82 -11.46 -17.61 4.43
N ARG A 83 -12.60 -17.53 3.74
CA ARG A 83 -12.69 -16.89 2.42
C ARG A 83 -12.28 -15.43 2.47
N ASN A 84 -12.75 -14.68 3.47
CA ASN A 84 -12.38 -13.28 3.64
C ASN A 84 -10.87 -13.11 3.90
N LEU A 85 -10.29 -13.95 4.78
CA LEU A 85 -8.87 -13.94 5.06
C LEU A 85 -8.04 -14.23 3.79
N LEU A 86 -8.45 -15.25 3.01
CA LEU A 86 -7.81 -15.57 1.74
C LEU A 86 -7.90 -14.42 0.74
N ALA A 87 -9.07 -13.81 0.60
CA ALA A 87 -9.27 -12.67 -0.30
C ALA A 87 -8.38 -11.48 0.08
N ILE A 88 -8.32 -11.14 1.38
CA ILE A 88 -7.46 -10.05 1.88
C ILE A 88 -5.99 -10.37 1.63
N SER A 89 -5.53 -11.59 1.94
CA SER A 89 -4.15 -12.01 1.71
C SER A 89 -3.79 -11.97 0.21
N ALA A 90 -4.70 -12.39 -0.67
CA ALA A 90 -4.50 -12.31 -2.11
C ALA A 90 -4.43 -10.84 -2.60
N GLN A 91 -5.29 -9.96 -2.10
CA GLN A 91 -5.25 -8.53 -2.43
C GLN A 91 -3.93 -7.89 -1.98
N LYS A 92 -3.45 -8.18 -0.77
CA LYS A 92 -2.16 -7.67 -0.28
C LYS A 92 -1.00 -8.20 -1.13
N ASN A 93 -1.04 -9.46 -1.52
CA ASN A 93 -0.02 -10.03 -2.42
C ASN A 93 0.01 -9.31 -3.77
N LEU A 94 -1.16 -9.02 -4.37
CA LEU A 94 -1.25 -8.24 -5.61
C LEU A 94 -0.71 -6.81 -5.44
N GLN A 95 -0.96 -6.16 -4.29
CA GLN A 95 -0.41 -4.83 -4.01
C GLN A 95 1.11 -4.86 -3.89
N LEU A 96 1.66 -5.86 -3.20
CA LEU A 96 3.12 -6.05 -3.10
C LEU A 96 3.75 -6.34 -4.46
N SER A 97 3.12 -7.19 -5.28
CA SER A 97 3.58 -7.49 -6.64
C SER A 97 3.61 -6.22 -7.50
N ARG A 98 2.55 -5.41 -7.48
CA ARG A 98 2.52 -4.11 -8.18
C ARG A 98 3.61 -3.18 -7.69
N ARG A 99 3.85 -3.10 -6.38
CA ARG A 99 4.93 -2.27 -5.84
C ARG A 99 6.29 -2.74 -6.35
N ILE A 100 6.54 -4.04 -6.38
CA ILE A 100 7.76 -4.61 -6.94
C ILE A 100 7.90 -4.20 -8.41
N PHE A 101 6.86 -4.34 -9.24
CA PHE A 101 6.87 -3.90 -10.62
C PHE A 101 7.19 -2.40 -10.75
N ASN A 102 6.51 -1.56 -10.01
CA ASN A 102 6.68 -0.11 -10.04
C ASN A 102 8.06 0.35 -9.56
N THR A 103 8.74 -0.44 -8.73
CA THR A 103 10.06 -0.12 -8.18
C THR A 103 11.20 -0.90 -8.84
N SER A 104 10.94 -1.82 -9.75
CA SER A 104 11.93 -2.68 -10.40
C SER A 104 12.87 -1.93 -11.38
N SER A 105 12.39 -0.85 -11.96
CA SER A 105 13.22 -0.03 -12.86
C SER A 105 14.39 0.59 -12.11
N LYS A 106 15.57 0.62 -12.75
CA LYS A 106 16.78 1.25 -12.20
C LYS A 106 16.71 2.78 -12.20
N SER A 107 15.93 3.37 -13.10
CA SER A 107 15.80 4.83 -13.21
C SER A 107 14.56 5.36 -12.48
N ILE A 108 14.66 6.57 -11.94
CA ILE A 108 13.52 7.30 -11.33
C ILE A 108 12.40 7.46 -12.36
N ARG A 109 12.75 7.81 -13.60
CA ARG A 109 11.80 7.93 -14.71
C ARG A 109 11.04 6.63 -14.96
N GLY A 110 11.73 5.50 -15.05
CA GLY A 110 11.09 4.21 -15.30
C GLY A 110 10.14 3.81 -14.15
N ARG A 111 10.51 4.08 -12.90
CA ARG A 111 9.62 3.85 -11.74
C ARG A 111 8.40 4.76 -11.78
N LEU A 112 8.57 6.04 -12.12
CA LEU A 112 7.48 7.01 -12.29
C LEU A 112 6.53 6.57 -13.40
N LEU A 113 7.06 6.25 -14.60
CA LEU A 113 6.24 5.81 -15.73
C LEU A 113 5.45 4.54 -15.40
N SER A 114 6.10 3.55 -14.80
CA SER A 114 5.44 2.30 -14.38
C SER A 114 4.29 2.59 -13.40
N TYR A 115 4.54 3.39 -12.36
CA TYR A 115 3.53 3.72 -11.37
C TYR A 115 2.37 4.53 -11.96
N LEU A 116 2.66 5.58 -12.73
CA LEU A 116 1.64 6.44 -13.31
C LEU A 116 0.81 5.71 -14.37
N SER A 117 1.42 4.82 -15.16
CA SER A 117 0.69 3.95 -16.08
C SER A 117 -0.25 2.99 -15.36
N ASP A 118 0.19 2.38 -14.24
CA ASP A 118 -0.68 1.54 -13.40
C ASP A 118 -1.88 2.34 -12.85
N GLN A 119 -1.66 3.59 -12.44
CA GLN A 119 -2.74 4.47 -12.00
C GLN A 119 -3.71 4.85 -13.13
N ALA A 120 -3.21 5.14 -14.32
CA ALA A 120 -4.04 5.45 -15.49
C ALA A 120 -4.93 4.26 -15.85
N VAL A 121 -4.37 3.04 -15.89
CA VAL A 121 -5.15 1.80 -16.13
C VAL A 121 -6.19 1.58 -15.04
N LYS A 122 -5.83 1.76 -13.76
CA LYS A 122 -6.74 1.57 -12.63
C LYS A 122 -7.92 2.54 -12.63
N ASN A 123 -7.69 3.78 -13.08
CA ASN A 123 -8.71 4.82 -13.14
C ASN A 123 -9.43 4.85 -14.52
N GLU A 124 -9.03 3.99 -15.47
CA GLU A 124 -9.53 3.98 -16.85
C GLU A 124 -9.49 5.38 -17.50
N SER A 125 -8.48 6.17 -17.13
CA SER A 125 -8.35 7.58 -17.52
C SER A 125 -6.89 8.01 -17.55
N GLU A 126 -6.57 8.87 -18.50
CA GLU A 126 -5.25 9.54 -18.56
C GLU A 126 -5.14 10.70 -17.55
N ARG A 127 -6.27 11.14 -16.99
CA ARG A 127 -6.36 12.15 -15.94
C ARG A 127 -6.83 11.50 -14.66
N PHE A 128 -6.01 11.57 -13.62
CA PHE A 128 -6.29 10.91 -12.34
C PHE A 128 -5.60 11.60 -11.18
N ASP A 129 -6.10 11.32 -9.99
CA ASP A 129 -5.47 11.69 -8.74
C ASP A 129 -4.73 10.50 -8.15
N ILE A 130 -3.56 10.76 -7.56
CA ILE A 130 -2.85 9.75 -6.78
C ILE A 130 -3.06 10.00 -5.28
N PRO A 131 -3.10 8.94 -4.45
CA PRO A 131 -3.34 9.09 -3.01
C PRO A 131 -2.12 9.65 -2.24
N PHE A 132 -0.98 9.83 -2.93
CA PHE A 132 0.28 10.21 -2.32
C PHE A 132 0.57 11.71 -2.48
N ASN A 133 1.05 12.35 -1.42
CA ASN A 133 1.79 13.60 -1.56
C ASN A 133 3.21 13.32 -2.11
N ARG A 134 4.00 14.39 -2.37
CA ARG A 134 5.32 14.24 -3.01
C ARG A 134 6.31 13.41 -2.18
N GLN A 135 6.31 13.55 -0.86
CA GLN A 135 7.15 12.75 0.01
C GLN A 135 6.72 11.28 -0.01
N GLN A 136 5.43 11.02 0.17
CA GLN A 136 4.88 9.67 0.16
C GLN A 136 5.13 8.93 -1.17
N LEU A 137 5.04 9.64 -2.30
CA LEU A 137 5.37 9.06 -3.61
C LEU A 137 6.85 8.70 -3.71
N ALA A 138 7.73 9.56 -3.21
CA ALA A 138 9.17 9.29 -3.17
C ALA A 138 9.49 8.07 -2.29
N ASP A 139 8.88 7.98 -1.12
CA ASP A 139 9.02 6.84 -0.19
C ASP A 139 8.48 5.55 -0.82
N TYR A 140 7.32 5.62 -1.49
CA TYR A 140 6.73 4.48 -2.19
C TYR A 140 7.63 3.95 -3.30
N LEU A 141 8.24 4.85 -4.10
CA LEU A 141 9.12 4.49 -5.22
C LEU A 141 10.57 4.21 -4.77
N GLY A 142 10.91 4.42 -3.50
CA GLY A 142 12.25 4.23 -2.96
C GLY A 142 13.28 5.16 -3.58
N VAL A 143 12.96 6.45 -3.72
CA VAL A 143 13.82 7.47 -4.32
C VAL A 143 13.85 8.74 -3.46
N ASP A 144 14.88 9.58 -3.66
CA ASP A 144 14.94 10.88 -3.01
C ASP A 144 13.84 11.81 -3.54
N ARG A 145 13.21 12.59 -2.63
CA ARG A 145 12.12 13.52 -2.95
C ARG A 145 12.54 14.61 -3.92
N SER A 146 13.75 15.14 -3.78
CA SER A 146 14.26 16.22 -4.64
C SER A 146 14.54 15.68 -6.03
N ALA A 147 15.15 14.51 -6.13
CA ALA A 147 15.40 13.82 -7.39
C ALA A 147 14.09 13.45 -8.12
N LEU A 148 13.08 12.96 -7.38
CA LEU A 148 11.75 12.71 -7.92
C LEU A 148 11.10 13.99 -8.50
N SER A 149 11.20 15.10 -7.77
CA SER A 149 10.61 16.37 -8.19
C SER A 149 11.31 16.95 -9.43
N ALA A 150 12.63 16.81 -9.49
CA ALA A 150 13.43 17.21 -10.65
C ALA A 150 13.05 16.39 -11.89
N GLU A 151 12.90 15.06 -11.76
CA GLU A 151 12.53 14.19 -12.87
C GLU A 151 11.10 14.46 -13.36
N LEU A 152 10.14 14.67 -12.46
CA LEU A 152 8.78 15.07 -12.84
C LEU A 152 8.74 16.39 -13.61
N GLY A 153 9.51 17.39 -13.17
CA GLY A 153 9.64 18.65 -13.91
C GLY A 153 10.30 18.49 -15.28
N LYS A 154 11.22 17.54 -15.43
CA LYS A 154 11.83 17.20 -16.72
C LYS A 154 10.82 16.52 -17.66
N MET A 155 10.09 15.51 -17.16
CA MET A 155 9.05 14.82 -17.93
C MET A 155 7.92 15.78 -18.37
N GLN A 156 7.56 16.77 -17.55
CA GLN A 156 6.60 17.80 -17.92
C GLN A 156 7.12 18.70 -19.04
N ARG A 157 8.38 19.13 -18.99
CA ARG A 157 9.00 19.93 -20.08
C ARG A 157 9.14 19.15 -21.39
N GLU A 158 9.29 17.84 -21.32
CA GLU A 158 9.34 16.94 -22.48
C GLU A 158 7.94 16.63 -23.03
N GLY A 159 6.86 17.12 -22.40
CA GLY A 159 5.49 16.90 -22.87
C GLY A 159 4.96 15.50 -22.61
N LEU A 160 5.58 14.71 -21.73
CA LEU A 160 5.13 13.34 -21.40
C LEU A 160 3.95 13.34 -20.45
N LEU A 161 3.86 14.35 -19.56
CA LEU A 161 2.81 14.48 -18.58
C LEU A 161 2.62 15.95 -18.14
N GLU A 162 1.48 16.22 -17.58
CA GLU A 162 1.21 17.39 -16.73
C GLU A 162 0.87 16.97 -15.32
N PHE A 163 1.25 17.78 -14.34
CA PHE A 163 0.83 17.54 -12.97
C PHE A 163 0.61 18.82 -12.17
N ARG A 164 -0.34 18.76 -11.26
CA ARG A 164 -0.58 19.80 -10.24
C ARG A 164 -0.83 19.12 -8.89
N LYS A 165 0.14 19.23 -7.95
CA LYS A 165 0.13 18.48 -6.68
C LYS A 165 0.05 16.98 -6.91
N ASN A 166 -1.07 16.34 -6.58
CA ASN A 166 -1.35 14.91 -6.72
C ASN A 166 -2.22 14.57 -7.95
N HIS A 167 -2.63 15.58 -8.73
CA HIS A 167 -3.37 15.40 -9.96
C HIS A 167 -2.41 15.27 -11.14
N PHE A 168 -2.59 14.26 -11.98
CA PHE A 168 -1.75 13.93 -13.13
C PHE A 168 -2.57 13.82 -14.41
N HIS A 169 -1.94 14.18 -15.52
CA HIS A 169 -2.43 13.94 -16.87
C HIS A 169 -1.27 13.37 -17.68
N LEU A 170 -1.42 12.15 -18.20
CA LEU A 170 -0.46 11.50 -19.09
C LEU A 170 -0.88 11.73 -20.54
N TYR A 171 0.10 11.99 -21.41
CA TYR A 171 -0.14 12.09 -22.85
C TYR A 171 0.08 10.75 -23.52
N GLU A 172 -0.64 10.48 -24.64
CA GLU A 172 -0.68 9.17 -25.32
C GLU A 172 0.68 8.63 -25.79
N GLU A 173 1.65 9.51 -26.05
CA GLU A 173 3.00 9.13 -26.47
C GLU A 173 3.75 8.25 -25.44
N VAL A 174 3.28 8.23 -24.19
CA VAL A 174 3.86 7.40 -23.12
C VAL A 174 3.51 5.91 -23.27
N ARG A 175 2.47 5.55 -24.02
CA ARG A 175 2.05 4.16 -24.23
C ARG A 175 2.92 3.37 -25.22
N SER A 176 3.79 4.05 -25.94
CA SER A 176 4.65 3.44 -26.98
C SER A 176 6.12 3.29 -26.55
N LEU A 177 6.46 3.61 -25.29
CA LEU A 177 7.79 3.44 -24.68
C LEU A 177 7.80 2.21 -23.74
#